data_f3596985c111e1f145006c374b37dcb2
#
_entry.id   f3596985c111e1f145006c374b37dcb2
#
_cell.length_a   1.000
_cell.length_b   1.000
_cell.length_c   1.000
_cell.angle_alpha   90.00
_cell.angle_beta   90.00
_cell.angle_gamma   90.00
#
_symmetry.space_group_name_H-M   'P 1'
#
loop_
_entity.id
_entity.type
_entity.pdbx_description
1 polymer ?
#
loop_
_entity_poly.entity_id
_entity_poly.type
_entity_poly.pdbx_seq_one_letter_code
_entity_poly.pdbx_strand_id
1 'polypeptide(L)'
;QEDITIEDKESDVAPGYVAELAVADGKTIACGDEIAVGTKMVIYISTGRKDYDSQKQTTVPDVCNKNWGDAMQILASSKLYIYKLATEYSDTVPKGNIISQNPTAKETMTEGEKVGVVVSLGKQEDAKIHVPDVQYKSREQAIAILEAQGLKVQTQDEESDTVQKDHVIRQSVE
;
A
#
# COMPACT_ATOMS: atom_id res chain seq x y z
N GLN A 1 24.85 5.67 -17.61
CA GLN A 1 25.09 7.07 -17.29
C GLN A 1 24.00 7.51 -16.36
N GLU A 2 24.36 7.86 -15.10
CA GLU A 2 23.39 8.09 -14.04
C GLU A 2 22.75 9.47 -14.22
N ASP A 3 21.50 9.46 -14.67
CA ASP A 3 20.68 10.67 -14.75
C ASP A 3 19.92 10.94 -13.42
N ILE A 4 20.36 10.29 -12.33
CA ILE A 4 19.80 10.42 -10.99
C ILE A 4 20.90 10.89 -10.03
N THR A 5 20.65 11.98 -9.32
CA THR A 5 21.49 12.47 -8.23
C THR A 5 20.80 12.16 -6.90
N ILE A 6 21.56 11.75 -5.90
CA ILE A 6 21.06 11.51 -4.53
C ILE A 6 21.67 12.55 -3.61
N GLU A 7 20.84 13.25 -2.86
CA GLU A 7 21.23 14.29 -1.91
C GLU A 7 20.54 14.08 -0.55
N ASP A 8 21.22 14.48 0.51
CA ASP A 8 20.67 14.46 1.87
C ASP A 8 19.86 15.72 2.14
N LYS A 9 18.69 15.55 2.78
CA LYS A 9 17.78 16.64 3.15
C LYS A 9 17.19 16.43 4.53
N GLU A 10 17.23 17.48 5.34
CA GLU A 10 16.50 17.51 6.60
C GLU A 10 14.99 17.54 6.36
N SER A 11 14.22 16.63 6.96
CA SER A 11 12.79 16.55 6.77
C SER A 11 12.07 15.82 7.91
N ASP A 12 10.73 15.88 7.91
CA ASP A 12 9.87 15.15 8.84
C ASP A 12 9.77 13.66 8.52
N VAL A 13 10.33 13.22 7.40
CA VAL A 13 10.41 11.81 7.01
C VAL A 13 11.55 11.15 7.79
N ALA A 14 11.35 9.89 8.18
CA ALA A 14 12.37 9.13 8.91
C ALA A 14 13.72 9.08 8.18
N PRO A 15 14.86 9.09 8.89
CA PRO A 15 16.19 9.01 8.27
C PRO A 15 16.33 7.80 7.36
N GLY A 16 16.97 8.02 6.19
CA GLY A 16 17.22 7.00 5.18
C GLY A 16 16.04 6.72 4.24
N TYR A 17 14.92 7.44 4.36
CA TYR A 17 13.81 7.35 3.42
C TYR A 17 13.81 8.53 2.44
N VAL A 18 13.15 8.35 1.29
CA VAL A 18 12.99 9.43 0.32
C VAL A 18 12.11 10.52 0.92
N ALA A 19 12.68 11.70 1.08
CA ALA A 19 12.00 12.89 1.55
C ALA A 19 11.25 13.61 0.43
N GLU A 20 11.90 13.69 -0.75
CA GLU A 20 11.38 14.43 -1.89
C GLU A 20 12.00 13.90 -3.19
N LEU A 21 11.24 14.03 -4.27
CA LEU A 21 11.71 13.84 -5.64
C LEU A 21 11.63 15.18 -6.37
N ALA A 22 12.66 15.53 -7.12
CA ALA A 22 12.69 16.74 -7.94
C ALA A 22 13.37 16.48 -9.29
N VAL A 23 13.09 17.31 -10.28
CA VAL A 23 13.92 17.41 -11.49
C VAL A 23 15.12 18.30 -11.20
N ALA A 24 16.17 18.19 -12.01
CA ALA A 24 17.45 18.88 -11.78
C ALA A 24 17.35 20.41 -11.75
N ASP A 25 16.27 21.01 -12.23
CA ASP A 25 15.95 22.44 -12.13
C ASP A 25 15.32 22.86 -10.77
N GLY A 26 15.13 21.91 -9.87
CA GLY A 26 14.59 22.11 -8.51
C GLY A 26 13.08 22.02 -8.39
N LYS A 27 12.35 21.68 -9.46
CA LYS A 27 10.90 21.48 -9.38
C LYS A 27 10.60 20.13 -8.72
N THR A 28 9.84 20.13 -7.64
CA THR A 28 9.35 18.92 -6.96
C THR A 28 8.39 18.13 -7.86
N ILE A 29 8.50 16.80 -7.79
CA ILE A 29 7.66 15.85 -8.53
C ILE A 29 6.81 15.06 -7.53
N ALA A 30 5.51 14.96 -7.82
CA ALA A 30 4.58 14.13 -7.05
C ALA A 30 4.34 12.78 -7.74
N CYS A 31 3.81 11.82 -6.97
CA CYS A 31 3.38 10.55 -7.53
C CYS A 31 2.22 10.78 -8.53
N GLY A 32 2.41 10.31 -9.77
CA GLY A 32 1.45 10.49 -10.86
C GLY A 32 1.78 11.62 -11.83
N ASP A 33 2.80 12.46 -11.52
CA ASP A 33 3.27 13.46 -12.47
C ASP A 33 3.93 12.81 -13.70
N GLU A 34 3.68 13.38 -14.87
CA GLU A 34 4.30 12.97 -16.13
C GLU A 34 5.56 13.79 -16.37
N ILE A 35 6.68 13.12 -16.61
CA ILE A 35 7.95 13.75 -16.97
C ILE A 35 8.52 13.11 -18.24
N ALA A 36 9.28 13.87 -19.01
CA ALA A 36 9.90 13.37 -20.23
C ALA A 36 10.95 12.28 -19.93
N VAL A 37 11.04 11.28 -20.80
CA VAL A 37 12.09 10.25 -20.72
C VAL A 37 13.47 10.92 -20.84
N GLY A 38 14.41 10.54 -19.97
CA GLY A 38 15.75 11.14 -19.91
C GLY A 38 15.83 12.44 -19.10
N THR A 39 14.76 12.84 -18.40
CA THR A 39 14.82 13.96 -17.46
C THR A 39 15.75 13.60 -16.29
N LYS A 40 16.69 14.47 -16.00
CA LYS A 40 17.56 14.31 -14.82
C LYS A 40 16.79 14.56 -13.54
N MET A 41 16.92 13.66 -12.60
CA MET A 41 16.19 13.68 -11.34
C MET A 41 17.13 13.81 -10.15
N VAL A 42 16.63 14.43 -9.09
CA VAL A 42 17.25 14.46 -7.78
C VAL A 42 16.34 13.74 -6.78
N ILE A 43 16.92 12.81 -6.04
CA ILE A 43 16.27 12.11 -4.94
C ILE A 43 16.83 12.66 -3.63
N TYR A 44 16.00 13.30 -2.84
CA TYR A 44 16.38 13.75 -1.51
C TYR A 44 16.11 12.66 -0.48
N ILE A 45 17.17 12.22 0.21
CA ILE A 45 17.10 11.27 1.31
C ILE A 45 17.02 12.03 2.62
N SER A 46 16.03 11.70 3.44
CA SER A 46 15.87 12.33 4.75
C SER A 46 17.02 11.99 5.68
N THR A 47 17.58 13.01 6.32
CA THR A 47 18.47 12.89 7.49
C THR A 47 17.69 12.92 8.81
N GLY A 48 16.36 13.08 8.74
CA GLY A 48 15.51 13.31 9.91
C GLY A 48 15.51 14.78 10.34
N ARG A 49 14.92 15.06 11.49
CA ARG A 49 14.85 16.39 12.07
C ARG A 49 15.96 16.58 13.10
N LYS A 50 16.54 17.77 13.15
CA LYS A 50 17.60 18.12 14.13
C LYS A 50 17.10 18.26 15.56
N ASP A 51 15.80 18.45 15.76
CA ASP A 51 15.19 18.60 17.08
C ASP A 51 14.98 17.28 17.83
N TYR A 52 15.32 16.14 17.20
CA TYR A 52 15.30 14.85 17.86
C TYR A 52 16.56 14.63 18.69
N ASP A 53 16.33 14.19 19.92
CA ASP A 53 17.40 13.86 20.86
C ASP A 53 17.51 12.32 20.97
N SER A 54 18.58 11.75 20.41
CA SER A 54 18.84 10.32 20.43
C SER A 54 19.12 9.73 21.83
N GLN A 55 19.21 10.56 22.85
CA GLN A 55 19.37 10.12 24.24
C GLN A 55 18.06 10.20 25.04
N LYS A 56 17.04 10.87 24.49
CA LYS A 56 15.78 11.10 25.18
C LYS A 56 14.78 10.01 24.91
N GLN A 57 14.14 9.53 25.96
CA GLN A 57 13.09 8.51 25.87
C GLN A 57 11.72 9.16 25.75
N THR A 58 10.86 8.54 24.97
CA THR A 58 9.46 8.90 24.78
C THR A 58 8.57 7.67 24.85
N THR A 59 7.29 7.86 25.08
CA THR A 59 6.31 6.76 25.14
C THR A 59 5.60 6.64 23.80
N VAL A 60 5.47 5.42 23.29
CA VAL A 60 4.76 5.11 22.05
C VAL A 60 3.27 5.35 22.24
N PRO A 61 2.66 6.30 21.52
CA PRO A 61 1.21 6.50 21.56
C PRO A 61 0.46 5.41 20.81
N ASP A 62 -0.83 5.26 21.12
CA ASP A 62 -1.73 4.35 20.41
C ASP A 62 -2.21 4.98 19.09
N VAL A 63 -1.88 4.33 17.99
CA VAL A 63 -2.31 4.73 16.66
C VAL A 63 -3.20 3.70 15.96
N CYS A 64 -3.59 2.63 16.66
CA CYS A 64 -4.53 1.65 16.13
C CYS A 64 -5.89 2.31 15.81
N ASN A 65 -6.54 1.84 14.73
CA ASN A 65 -7.77 2.38 14.16
C ASN A 65 -7.70 3.84 13.63
N LYS A 66 -6.54 4.49 13.68
CA LYS A 66 -6.32 5.81 13.08
C LYS A 66 -5.99 5.67 11.59
N ASN A 67 -6.35 6.68 10.79
CA ASN A 67 -5.82 6.77 9.45
C ASN A 67 -4.32 7.16 9.45
N TRP A 68 -3.66 6.99 8.32
CA TRP A 68 -2.22 7.26 8.20
C TRP A 68 -1.82 8.68 8.61
N GLY A 69 -2.59 9.70 8.20
CA GLY A 69 -2.29 11.10 8.48
C GLY A 69 -2.38 11.43 9.98
N ASP A 70 -3.44 10.98 10.64
CA ASP A 70 -3.62 11.17 12.08
C ASP A 70 -2.54 10.44 12.86
N ALA A 71 -2.23 9.20 12.48
CA ALA A 71 -1.19 8.41 13.10
C ALA A 71 0.19 9.07 13.01
N MET A 72 0.52 9.61 11.83
CA MET A 72 1.76 10.35 11.61
C MET A 72 1.87 11.57 12.54
N GLN A 73 0.80 12.34 12.68
CA GLN A 73 0.78 13.52 13.57
C GLN A 73 0.91 13.13 15.05
N ILE A 74 0.22 12.07 15.47
CA ILE A 74 0.27 11.56 16.85
C ILE A 74 1.70 11.09 17.18
N LEU A 75 2.33 10.30 16.30
CA LEU A 75 3.70 9.83 16.51
C LEU A 75 4.72 10.98 16.45
N ALA A 76 4.55 11.93 15.54
CA ALA A 76 5.39 13.13 15.46
C ALA A 76 5.33 13.99 16.73
N SER A 77 4.17 14.08 17.41
CA SER A 77 4.03 14.76 18.69
C SER A 77 4.87 14.12 19.81
N SER A 78 5.11 12.81 19.70
CA SER A 78 6.01 12.05 20.57
C SER A 78 7.43 11.93 19.99
N LYS A 79 7.75 12.72 18.95
CA LYS A 79 9.03 12.71 18.23
C LYS A 79 9.43 11.34 17.70
N LEU A 80 8.46 10.55 17.30
CA LEU A 80 8.63 9.26 16.64
C LEU A 80 8.24 9.35 15.16
N TYR A 81 8.82 8.49 14.35
CA TYR A 81 8.47 8.33 12.95
C TYR A 81 7.52 7.15 12.73
N ILE A 82 6.73 7.20 11.66
CA ILE A 82 5.89 6.09 11.23
C ILE A 82 6.48 5.45 9.98
N TYR A 83 6.39 4.12 9.87
CA TYR A 83 6.61 3.43 8.60
C TYR A 83 5.62 2.28 8.43
N LYS A 84 5.32 1.97 7.17
CA LYS A 84 4.44 0.87 6.84
C LYS A 84 5.20 -0.46 6.89
N LEU A 85 4.84 -1.32 7.83
CA LEU A 85 5.42 -2.65 8.01
C LEU A 85 4.80 -3.65 7.02
N ALA A 86 3.46 -3.64 6.93
CA ALA A 86 2.70 -4.53 6.06
C ALA A 86 1.32 -3.95 5.73
N THR A 87 0.60 -4.62 4.85
CA THR A 87 -0.83 -4.42 4.63
C THR A 87 -1.55 -5.74 4.78
N GLU A 88 -2.74 -5.74 5.42
CA GLU A 88 -3.56 -6.92 5.65
C GLU A 88 -5.04 -6.60 5.43
N TYR A 89 -5.82 -7.63 5.07
CA TYR A 89 -7.29 -7.50 5.06
C TYR A 89 -7.82 -7.53 6.49
N SER A 90 -8.89 -6.78 6.74
CA SER A 90 -9.54 -6.73 8.05
C SER A 90 -11.04 -6.51 7.90
N ASP A 91 -11.81 -7.35 8.55
CA ASP A 91 -13.28 -7.22 8.58
C ASP A 91 -13.75 -6.14 9.56
N THR A 92 -12.89 -5.72 10.47
CA THR A 92 -13.21 -4.79 11.56
C THR A 92 -12.58 -3.42 11.44
N VAL A 93 -11.41 -3.32 10.75
CA VAL A 93 -10.67 -2.07 10.58
C VAL A 93 -10.90 -1.54 9.16
N PRO A 94 -11.44 -0.34 8.98
CA PRO A 94 -11.66 0.25 7.66
C PRO A 94 -10.38 0.35 6.83
N LYS A 95 -10.54 0.27 5.51
CA LYS A 95 -9.42 0.44 4.56
C LYS A 95 -8.67 1.75 4.80
N GLY A 96 -7.35 1.66 4.87
CA GLY A 96 -6.44 2.79 5.10
C GLY A 96 -6.16 3.10 6.57
N ASN A 97 -6.87 2.46 7.50
CA ASN A 97 -6.61 2.60 8.94
C ASN A 97 -5.61 1.56 9.42
N ILE A 98 -5.00 1.83 10.55
CA ILE A 98 -3.97 0.99 11.16
C ILE A 98 -4.61 -0.16 11.93
N ILE A 99 -4.25 -1.39 11.59
CA ILE A 99 -4.68 -2.62 12.27
C ILE A 99 -3.87 -2.82 13.56
N SER A 100 -2.56 -2.69 13.47
CA SER A 100 -1.63 -2.93 14.56
C SER A 100 -0.37 -2.09 14.42
N GLN A 101 0.35 -1.92 15.52
CA GLN A 101 1.62 -1.21 15.58
C GLN A 101 2.68 -2.01 16.33
N ASN A 102 3.93 -1.77 16.00
CA ASN A 102 5.09 -2.35 16.66
C ASN A 102 6.22 -1.30 16.75
N PRO A 103 6.69 -0.89 17.93
CA PRO A 103 6.28 -1.35 19.28
C PRO A 103 4.83 -1.05 19.63
N THR A 104 4.32 -1.77 20.65
CA THR A 104 2.95 -1.56 21.13
C THR A 104 2.81 -0.24 21.88
N ALA A 105 1.58 0.24 21.98
CA ALA A 105 1.29 1.48 22.73
C ALA A 105 1.77 1.38 24.18
N LYS A 106 2.29 2.50 24.71
CA LYS A 106 2.87 2.67 26.07
C LYS A 106 4.27 2.07 26.26
N GLU A 107 4.83 1.38 25.30
CA GLU A 107 6.25 1.02 25.34
C GLU A 107 7.13 2.29 25.28
N THR A 108 8.36 2.17 25.74
CA THR A 108 9.33 3.27 25.73
C THR A 108 10.26 3.11 24.53
N MET A 109 10.45 4.19 23.80
CA MET A 109 11.38 4.30 22.66
C MET A 109 12.25 5.54 22.79
N THR A 110 13.34 5.57 22.04
CA THR A 110 14.17 6.75 21.89
C THR A 110 13.56 7.73 20.88
N GLU A 111 13.63 9.04 21.13
CA GLU A 111 13.20 10.05 20.14
C GLU A 111 13.93 9.82 18.81
N GLY A 112 13.21 9.94 17.68
CA GLY A 112 13.75 9.69 16.36
C GLY A 112 13.66 8.24 15.87
N GLU A 113 13.22 7.31 16.72
CA GLU A 113 12.98 5.92 16.30
C GLU A 113 11.67 5.76 15.51
N LYS A 114 11.51 4.59 14.88
CA LYS A 114 10.42 4.32 13.94
C LYS A 114 9.44 3.32 14.51
N VAL A 115 8.16 3.64 14.44
CA VAL A 115 7.05 2.73 14.76
C VAL A 115 6.52 2.12 13.47
N GLY A 116 6.57 0.79 13.37
CA GLY A 116 6.01 0.04 12.28
C GLY A 116 4.51 -0.14 12.44
N VAL A 117 3.74 0.02 11.36
CA VAL A 117 2.29 -0.18 11.39
C VAL A 117 1.82 -1.09 10.27
N VAL A 118 0.80 -1.90 10.58
CA VAL A 118 0.08 -2.70 9.60
C VAL A 118 -1.17 -1.94 9.19
N VAL A 119 -1.34 -1.71 7.89
CA VAL A 119 -2.45 -0.91 7.34
C VAL A 119 -3.52 -1.82 6.74
N SER A 120 -4.78 -1.55 7.07
CA SER A 120 -5.91 -2.30 6.56
C SER A 120 -6.15 -2.07 5.07
N LEU A 121 -6.36 -3.16 4.34
CA LEU A 121 -6.90 -3.16 2.97
C LEU A 121 -8.43 -3.13 2.93
N GLY A 122 -9.09 -3.13 4.11
CA GLY A 122 -10.52 -3.33 4.24
C GLY A 122 -10.89 -4.81 4.23
N LYS A 123 -12.16 -5.12 4.03
CA LYS A 123 -12.60 -6.51 3.93
C LYS A 123 -12.05 -7.16 2.66
N GLN A 124 -11.74 -8.43 2.75
CA GLN A 124 -11.24 -9.17 1.58
C GLN A 124 -12.29 -9.24 0.45
N GLU A 125 -13.57 -9.27 0.80
CA GLU A 125 -14.69 -9.22 -0.15
C GLU A 125 -14.85 -7.86 -0.86
N ASP A 126 -14.27 -6.78 -0.31
CA ASP A 126 -14.23 -5.46 -0.95
C ASP A 126 -13.13 -5.36 -2.03
N ALA A 127 -12.26 -6.35 -2.12
CA ALA A 127 -11.23 -6.43 -3.15
C ALA A 127 -11.90 -6.77 -4.49
N LYS A 128 -12.22 -5.75 -5.28
CA LYS A 128 -12.75 -5.94 -6.64
C LYS A 128 -11.66 -6.49 -7.53
N ILE A 129 -11.95 -7.59 -8.19
CA ILE A 129 -11.11 -8.21 -9.20
C ILE A 129 -11.77 -8.08 -10.57
N HIS A 130 -10.94 -8.01 -11.60
CA HIS A 130 -11.45 -8.06 -12.98
C HIS A 130 -11.87 -9.49 -13.29
N VAL A 131 -13.12 -9.69 -13.68
CA VAL A 131 -13.61 -11.00 -14.10
C VAL A 131 -13.09 -11.30 -15.50
N PRO A 132 -12.25 -12.33 -15.67
CA PRO A 132 -11.78 -12.69 -17.00
C PRO A 132 -12.90 -13.22 -17.88
N ASP A 133 -12.79 -13.01 -19.20
CA ASP A 133 -13.70 -13.59 -20.16
C ASP A 133 -13.39 -15.08 -20.35
N VAL A 134 -14.37 -15.91 -20.06
CA VAL A 134 -14.29 -17.37 -20.20
C VAL A 134 -15.29 -17.94 -21.20
N GLN A 135 -15.93 -17.10 -22.01
CA GLN A 135 -16.84 -17.58 -23.07
C GLN A 135 -16.11 -18.50 -24.04
N TYR A 136 -16.80 -19.48 -24.52
CA TYR A 136 -16.30 -20.52 -25.45
C TYR A 136 -15.14 -21.40 -24.94
N LYS A 137 -14.71 -21.24 -23.68
CA LYS A 137 -13.74 -22.14 -23.03
C LYS A 137 -14.45 -23.40 -22.54
N SER A 138 -13.72 -24.50 -22.40
CA SER A 138 -14.29 -25.70 -21.77
C SER A 138 -14.64 -25.40 -20.31
N ARG A 139 -15.63 -26.13 -19.76
CA ARG A 139 -16.05 -26.02 -18.36
C ARG A 139 -14.87 -26.03 -17.40
N GLU A 140 -13.96 -26.98 -17.55
CA GLU A 140 -12.79 -27.15 -16.69
C GLU A 140 -11.83 -25.97 -16.77
N GLN A 141 -11.56 -25.49 -17.99
CA GLN A 141 -10.70 -24.31 -18.19
C GLN A 141 -11.32 -23.04 -17.59
N ALA A 142 -12.63 -22.86 -17.78
CA ALA A 142 -13.34 -21.69 -17.24
C ALA A 142 -13.30 -21.68 -15.71
N ILE A 143 -13.59 -22.80 -15.05
CA ILE A 143 -13.52 -22.95 -13.60
C ILE A 143 -12.10 -22.65 -13.11
N ALA A 144 -11.08 -23.26 -13.70
CA ALA A 144 -9.69 -23.05 -13.29
C ALA A 144 -9.24 -21.58 -13.40
N ILE A 145 -9.65 -20.88 -14.48
CA ILE A 145 -9.34 -19.47 -14.70
C ILE A 145 -10.00 -18.58 -13.65
N LEU A 146 -11.29 -18.83 -13.35
CA LEU A 146 -12.05 -18.01 -12.40
C LEU A 146 -11.61 -18.26 -10.95
N GLU A 147 -11.38 -19.53 -10.58
CA GLU A 147 -10.88 -19.89 -9.24
C GLU A 147 -9.47 -19.37 -8.98
N ALA A 148 -8.61 -19.34 -9.99
CA ALA A 148 -7.27 -18.73 -9.87
C ALA A 148 -7.31 -17.24 -9.53
N GLN A 149 -8.43 -16.55 -9.82
CA GLN A 149 -8.69 -15.16 -9.42
C GLN A 149 -9.40 -15.05 -8.04
N GLY A 150 -9.63 -16.18 -7.37
CA GLY A 150 -10.33 -16.21 -6.07
C GLY A 150 -11.86 -16.12 -6.18
N LEU A 151 -12.43 -16.30 -7.38
CA LEU A 151 -13.87 -16.31 -7.60
C LEU A 151 -14.47 -17.66 -7.24
N LYS A 152 -15.68 -17.64 -6.65
CA LYS A 152 -16.50 -18.85 -6.47
C LYS A 152 -17.34 -19.06 -7.72
N VAL A 153 -17.26 -20.25 -8.30
CA VAL A 153 -17.92 -20.57 -9.56
C VAL A 153 -19.14 -21.46 -9.31
N GLN A 154 -20.30 -21.04 -9.85
CA GLN A 154 -21.46 -21.89 -10.00
C GLN A 154 -21.68 -22.17 -11.49
N THR A 155 -22.00 -23.40 -11.85
CA THR A 155 -22.29 -23.78 -13.23
C THR A 155 -23.75 -24.17 -13.37
N GLN A 156 -24.38 -23.72 -14.45
CA GLN A 156 -25.71 -24.11 -14.86
C GLN A 156 -25.66 -24.61 -16.31
N ASP A 157 -26.31 -25.74 -16.60
CA ASP A 157 -26.33 -26.29 -17.93
C ASP A 157 -27.47 -25.64 -18.74
N GLU A 158 -27.16 -25.26 -19.96
CA GLU A 158 -28.09 -24.66 -20.91
C GLU A 158 -27.85 -25.26 -22.32
N GLU A 159 -28.90 -25.49 -23.09
CA GLU A 159 -28.80 -26.00 -24.46
C GLU A 159 -28.38 -24.87 -25.42
N SER A 160 -27.55 -25.21 -26.42
CA SER A 160 -27.09 -24.26 -27.42
C SER A 160 -26.86 -24.98 -28.76
N ASP A 161 -27.39 -24.40 -29.82
CA ASP A 161 -27.17 -24.89 -31.20
C ASP A 161 -25.85 -24.39 -31.80
N THR A 162 -25.19 -23.42 -31.13
CA THR A 162 -24.00 -22.71 -31.64
C THR A 162 -22.73 -22.94 -30.84
N VAL A 163 -22.85 -23.36 -29.59
CA VAL A 163 -21.71 -23.60 -28.71
C VAL A 163 -21.53 -25.09 -28.50
N GLN A 164 -20.29 -25.55 -28.60
CA GLN A 164 -19.95 -26.96 -28.43
C GLN A 164 -20.32 -27.43 -26.99
N LYS A 165 -20.75 -28.68 -26.89
CA LYS A 165 -21.06 -29.31 -25.60
C LYS A 165 -19.91 -29.14 -24.61
N ASP A 166 -20.25 -28.90 -23.31
CA ASP A 166 -19.32 -28.68 -22.22
C ASP A 166 -18.45 -27.39 -22.33
N HIS A 167 -18.88 -26.44 -23.18
CA HIS A 167 -18.27 -25.12 -23.29
C HIS A 167 -19.17 -24.03 -22.72
N VAL A 168 -18.57 -22.95 -22.26
CA VAL A 168 -19.28 -21.81 -21.67
C VAL A 168 -20.04 -21.05 -22.75
N ILE A 169 -21.36 -20.98 -22.61
CA ILE A 169 -22.25 -20.20 -23.47
C ILE A 169 -22.20 -18.73 -23.09
N ARG A 170 -22.31 -18.45 -21.79
CA ARG A 170 -22.31 -17.09 -21.23
C ARG A 170 -21.82 -17.10 -19.79
N GLN A 171 -21.37 -15.94 -19.32
CA GLN A 171 -21.02 -15.70 -17.92
C GLN A 171 -21.80 -14.52 -17.37
N SER A 172 -22.13 -14.55 -16.09
CA SER A 172 -22.75 -13.47 -15.36
C SER A 172 -22.13 -13.34 -13.98
N VAL A 173 -22.22 -12.17 -13.38
CA VAL A 173 -21.83 -11.88 -11.99
C VAL A 173 -23.12 -11.58 -11.24
N GLU A 174 -23.35 -12.21 -10.11
CA GLU A 174 -24.46 -11.92 -9.20
C GLU A 174 -24.08 -10.87 -8.16
#